data_a2d47b28d337a6702af77ff67cdfd553
#
_entry.id   a2d47b28d337a6702af77ff67cdfd553
#
_cell.length_a   1.000
_cell.length_b   1.000
_cell.length_c   1.000
_cell.angle_alpha   90.00
_cell.angle_beta   90.00
_cell.angle_gamma   90.00
#
_symmetry.space_group_name_H-M   'P 1'
#
loop_
_entity.id
_entity.type
_entity.pdbx_description
1 polymer ?
#
loop_
_entity_poly.entity_id
_entity_poly.type
_entity_poly.pdbx_seq_one_letter_code
_entity_poly.pdbx_strand_id
1 'polypeptide(L)'
;MSDCEKELRHMCKTYAEDATNGCMMFYPDGDENCRYEAYSIRYIIDGSGEYLGARLMIAGGGPTVWVDTFEGEIQGFWGSDKCSFPIWDYEYIDDYWEEMYKCLS
;
A
#
# COMPACT_ATOMS: atom_id res chain seq x y z
N MET A 1 -13.19 14.10 -17.17
CA MET A 1 -12.75 13.44 -15.95
C MET A 1 -13.75 13.68 -14.85
N SER A 2 -14.26 12.64 -14.20
CA SER A 2 -15.25 12.77 -13.14
C SER A 2 -14.58 13.34 -11.87
N ASP A 3 -15.40 13.92 -11.00
CA ASP A 3 -14.90 14.46 -9.73
C ASP A 3 -14.30 13.33 -8.86
N CYS A 4 -14.93 12.14 -8.89
CA CYS A 4 -14.43 10.98 -8.18
C CYS A 4 -13.05 10.55 -8.68
N GLU A 5 -12.85 10.59 -10.00
CA GLU A 5 -11.56 10.25 -10.57
C GLU A 5 -10.47 11.23 -10.13
N LYS A 6 -10.77 12.52 -10.12
CA LYS A 6 -9.82 13.54 -9.67
C LYS A 6 -9.45 13.36 -8.20
N GLU A 7 -10.44 13.12 -7.36
CA GLU A 7 -10.22 12.91 -5.93
C GLU A 7 -9.42 11.64 -5.68
N LEU A 8 -9.74 10.57 -6.41
CA LEU A 8 -9.02 9.30 -6.29
C LEU A 8 -7.55 9.47 -6.67
N ARG A 9 -7.29 10.16 -7.79
CA ARG A 9 -5.91 10.39 -8.24
C ARG A 9 -5.13 11.24 -7.24
N HIS A 10 -5.76 12.29 -6.72
CA HIS A 10 -5.12 13.15 -5.71
C HIS A 10 -4.78 12.36 -4.46
N MET A 11 -5.72 11.55 -3.98
CA MET A 11 -5.53 10.70 -2.80
C MET A 11 -4.38 9.72 -3.02
N CYS A 12 -4.38 9.01 -4.13
CA CYS A 12 -3.34 8.02 -4.43
C CYS A 12 -1.97 8.67 -4.61
N LYS A 13 -1.93 9.84 -5.22
CA LYS A 13 -0.68 10.58 -5.38
C LYS A 13 -0.10 10.97 -4.02
N THR A 14 -0.95 11.42 -3.10
CA THR A 14 -0.53 11.78 -1.74
C THR A 14 0.02 10.55 -1.01
N TYR A 15 -0.65 9.43 -1.10
CA TYR A 15 -0.16 8.18 -0.50
C TYR A 15 1.17 7.75 -1.11
N ALA A 16 1.32 7.89 -2.43
CA ALA A 16 2.56 7.53 -3.10
C ALA A 16 3.72 8.42 -2.63
N GLU A 17 3.47 9.70 -2.43
CA GLU A 17 4.46 10.63 -1.89
C GLU A 17 4.86 10.24 -0.47
N ASP A 18 3.87 9.93 0.39
CA ASP A 18 4.15 9.49 1.76
C ASP A 18 4.99 8.21 1.77
N ALA A 19 4.63 7.23 0.96
CA ALA A 19 5.37 5.97 0.89
C ALA A 19 6.81 6.20 0.45
N THR A 20 7.00 7.01 -0.59
CA THR A 20 8.33 7.29 -1.14
C THR A 20 9.20 8.07 -0.15
N ASN A 21 8.59 8.92 0.67
CA ASN A 21 9.31 9.77 1.62
C ASN A 21 9.55 9.11 2.98
N GLY A 22 9.24 7.82 3.11
CA GLY A 22 9.46 7.10 4.36
C GLY A 22 8.39 7.34 5.41
N CYS A 23 7.24 7.89 5.02
CA CYS A 23 6.17 8.28 5.94
C CYS A 23 4.96 7.34 5.85
N MET A 24 5.19 6.06 5.61
CA MET A 24 4.12 5.07 5.60
C MET A 24 4.55 3.88 6.45
N MET A 25 4.27 3.99 7.75
CA MET A 25 4.71 3.00 8.73
C MET A 25 3.51 2.23 9.29
N PHE A 26 3.63 0.91 9.28
CA PHE A 26 2.55 0.02 9.72
C PHE A 26 2.76 -0.53 11.13
N TYR A 27 3.90 -0.29 11.74
CA TYR A 27 4.20 -0.82 13.06
C TYR A 27 3.75 0.17 14.17
N PRO A 28 3.41 -0.37 15.36
CA PRO A 28 2.85 0.45 16.43
C PRO A 28 3.74 1.59 16.92
N ASP A 29 5.04 1.44 16.75
CA ASP A 29 6.03 2.41 17.22
C ASP A 29 6.25 3.56 16.26
N GLY A 30 5.55 3.58 15.13
CA GLY A 30 5.70 4.62 14.15
C GLY A 30 5.20 5.98 14.63
N ASP A 31 5.75 7.04 14.06
CA ASP A 31 5.29 8.40 14.31
C ASP A 31 3.79 8.49 13.98
N GLU A 32 3.02 9.12 14.86
CA GLU A 32 1.58 9.25 14.71
C GLU A 32 1.17 9.84 13.36
N ASN A 33 1.96 10.76 12.83
CA ASN A 33 1.70 11.39 11.54
C ASN A 33 2.05 10.50 10.34
N CYS A 34 2.83 9.45 10.58
CA CYS A 34 3.28 8.54 9.52
C CYS A 34 2.69 7.14 9.67
N ARG A 35 1.85 6.92 10.67
CA ARG A 35 1.28 5.60 10.95
C ARG A 35 0.11 5.29 10.04
N TYR A 36 0.16 4.12 9.40
CA TYR A 36 -0.90 3.61 8.55
C TYR A 36 -1.41 2.29 9.08
N GLU A 37 -2.67 1.99 8.82
CA GLU A 37 -3.26 0.68 9.13
C GLU A 37 -3.51 -0.08 7.84
N ALA A 38 -3.25 -1.38 7.88
CA ALA A 38 -3.61 -2.29 6.80
C ALA A 38 -4.93 -2.96 7.17
N TYR A 39 -5.99 -2.55 6.51
CA TYR A 39 -7.33 -3.12 6.74
C TYR A 39 -7.49 -4.49 6.10
N SER A 40 -6.68 -4.80 5.11
CA SER A 40 -6.59 -6.11 4.48
C SER A 40 -5.15 -6.34 4.06
N ILE A 41 -4.67 -7.56 4.26
CA ILE A 41 -3.29 -7.91 3.95
C ILE A 41 -3.32 -9.13 3.03
N ARG A 42 -2.66 -9.01 1.88
CA ARG A 42 -2.50 -10.11 0.94
C ARG A 42 -1.02 -10.28 0.64
N TYR A 43 -0.52 -11.49 0.80
CA TYR A 43 0.88 -11.78 0.49
C TYR A 43 0.98 -12.37 -0.90
N ILE A 44 2.00 -11.93 -1.63
CA ILE A 44 2.32 -12.48 -2.96
C ILE A 44 3.50 -13.41 -2.75
N ILE A 45 3.32 -14.68 -3.08
CA ILE A 45 4.33 -15.73 -2.86
C ILE A 45 4.54 -16.50 -4.15
N ASP A 46 5.71 -17.11 -4.30
CA ASP A 46 5.97 -17.98 -5.45
C ASP A 46 5.47 -19.40 -5.17
N GLY A 47 5.69 -20.30 -6.12
CA GLY A 47 5.22 -21.68 -6.02
C GLY A 47 5.85 -22.48 -4.88
N SER A 48 6.96 -22.03 -4.32
CA SER A 48 7.60 -22.67 -3.17
C SER A 48 7.24 -22.00 -1.85
N GLY A 49 6.41 -20.98 -1.87
CA GLY A 49 5.98 -20.27 -0.66
C GLY A 49 6.89 -19.13 -0.24
N GLU A 50 7.84 -18.74 -1.09
CA GLU A 50 8.71 -17.62 -0.77
C GLU A 50 8.00 -16.28 -0.99
N TYR A 51 8.22 -15.35 -0.07
CA TYR A 51 7.66 -14.02 -0.12
C TYR A 51 8.21 -13.24 -1.31
N LEU A 52 7.30 -12.65 -2.10
CA LEU A 52 7.66 -11.78 -3.23
C LEU A 52 7.21 -10.34 -3.00
N GLY A 53 6.15 -10.15 -2.23
CA GLY A 53 5.62 -8.82 -1.96
C GLY A 53 4.32 -8.91 -1.19
N ALA A 54 3.70 -7.77 -0.94
CA ALA A 54 2.43 -7.69 -0.23
C ALA A 54 1.53 -6.63 -0.84
N ARG A 55 0.22 -6.84 -0.71
CA ARG A 55 -0.79 -5.84 -1.03
C ARG A 55 -1.52 -5.50 0.26
N LEU A 56 -1.53 -4.22 0.59
CA LEU A 56 -2.04 -3.72 1.86
C LEU A 56 -3.13 -2.70 1.57
N MET A 57 -4.34 -2.96 2.05
CA MET A 57 -5.44 -2.03 1.85
C MET A 57 -5.36 -0.94 2.92
N ILE A 58 -5.06 0.29 2.51
CA ILE A 58 -4.89 1.41 3.42
C ILE A 58 -6.10 2.35 3.46
N ALA A 59 -7.06 2.15 2.57
CA ALA A 59 -8.32 2.88 2.60
C ALA A 59 -9.40 2.02 1.97
N GLY A 60 -10.61 2.13 2.48
CA GLY A 60 -11.76 1.36 1.99
C GLY A 60 -13.06 2.06 2.40
N GLY A 61 -14.18 1.51 1.95
CA GLY A 61 -15.49 2.02 2.33
C GLY A 61 -16.12 2.99 1.34
N GLY A 62 -15.39 3.49 0.40
CA GLY A 62 -15.79 4.33 -0.74
C GLY A 62 -14.70 4.10 -1.75
N PRO A 63 -13.69 5.00 -1.83
CA PRO A 63 -12.49 4.66 -2.57
C PRO A 63 -11.74 3.56 -1.82
N THR A 64 -11.17 2.61 -2.57
CA THR A 64 -10.32 1.56 -2.03
C THR A 64 -8.90 1.80 -2.53
N VAL A 65 -7.93 1.81 -1.63
CA VAL A 65 -6.54 2.07 -1.99
C VAL A 65 -5.66 0.96 -1.44
N TRP A 66 -4.79 0.45 -2.30
CA TRP A 66 -3.82 -0.60 -1.98
C TRP A 66 -2.40 -0.10 -2.17
N VAL A 67 -1.52 -0.50 -1.26
CA VAL A 67 -0.07 -0.40 -1.46
C VAL A 67 0.39 -1.76 -1.95
N ASP A 68 1.04 -1.80 -3.11
CA ASP A 68 1.53 -3.05 -3.69
C ASP A 68 3.05 -3.01 -3.72
N THR A 69 3.70 -3.78 -2.85
CA THR A 69 5.17 -3.77 -2.78
C THR A 69 5.80 -4.69 -3.82
N PHE A 70 5.00 -5.55 -4.47
CA PHE A 70 5.49 -6.39 -5.56
C PHE A 70 5.60 -5.58 -6.86
N GLU A 71 4.52 -4.85 -7.20
CA GLU A 71 4.53 -3.99 -8.38
C GLU A 71 5.19 -2.65 -8.12
N GLY A 72 5.33 -2.26 -6.85
CA GLY A 72 5.92 -0.99 -6.48
C GLY A 72 5.04 0.21 -6.80
N GLU A 73 3.77 0.14 -6.41
CA GLU A 73 2.82 1.21 -6.72
C GLU A 73 1.69 1.30 -5.71
N ILE A 74 1.06 2.48 -5.68
CA ILE A 74 -0.23 2.68 -5.01
C ILE A 74 -1.30 2.46 -6.07
N GLN A 75 -2.32 1.67 -5.74
CA GLN A 75 -3.43 1.35 -6.64
C GLN A 75 -4.73 1.84 -6.02
N GLY A 76 -5.51 2.61 -6.75
CA GLY A 76 -6.77 3.15 -6.26
C GLY A 76 -7.94 2.73 -7.13
N PHE A 77 -9.08 2.49 -6.47
CA PHE A 77 -10.33 2.06 -7.13
C PHE A 77 -11.50 2.79 -6.50
N TRP A 78 -12.36 3.38 -7.33
CA TRP A 78 -13.59 4.01 -6.86
C TRP A 78 -14.65 3.82 -7.94
N GLY A 79 -15.60 2.89 -7.70
CA GLY A 79 -16.57 2.51 -8.72
C GLY A 79 -15.86 1.90 -9.92
N SER A 80 -16.04 2.48 -11.09
CA SER A 80 -15.38 2.06 -12.33
C SER A 80 -14.05 2.77 -12.55
N ASP A 81 -13.74 3.77 -11.73
CA ASP A 81 -12.49 4.54 -11.85
C ASP A 81 -11.35 3.80 -11.18
N LYS A 82 -10.18 3.86 -11.79
CA LYS A 82 -8.97 3.26 -11.21
C LYS A 82 -7.75 4.09 -11.59
N CYS A 83 -6.74 4.05 -10.74
CA CYS A 83 -5.47 4.72 -11.01
C CYS A 83 -4.34 4.01 -10.30
N SER A 84 -3.12 4.27 -10.72
CA SER A 84 -1.94 3.78 -10.03
C SER A 84 -0.84 4.83 -10.10
N PHE A 85 -0.01 4.88 -9.05
CA PHE A 85 1.13 5.79 -8.98
C PHE A 85 2.33 5.00 -8.46
N PRO A 86 3.48 5.12 -9.11
CA PRO A 86 4.67 4.40 -8.65
C PRO A 86 5.17 4.94 -7.32
N ILE A 87 5.83 4.07 -6.55
CA ILE A 87 6.50 4.44 -5.31
C ILE A 87 7.97 4.02 -5.42
N TRP A 88 8.82 4.77 -4.73
CA TRP A 88 10.26 4.50 -4.70
C TRP A 88 10.71 4.38 -3.25
N ASP A 89 11.86 3.78 -3.03
CA ASP A 89 12.48 3.66 -1.70
C ASP A 89 11.53 3.07 -0.66
N TYR A 90 10.74 2.07 -1.07
CA TYR A 90 9.69 1.47 -0.24
C TYR A 90 10.15 0.16 0.42
N GLU A 91 11.43 -0.13 0.39
CA GLU A 91 11.98 -1.35 1.00
C GLU A 91 11.61 -1.48 2.47
N TYR A 92 11.50 -0.35 3.18
CA TYR A 92 11.11 -0.36 4.59
C TYR A 92 9.67 -0.91 4.78
N ILE A 93 8.78 -0.67 3.82
CA ILE A 93 7.42 -1.24 3.86
C ILE A 93 7.47 -2.72 3.56
N ASP A 94 8.19 -3.08 2.50
CA ASP A 94 8.31 -4.47 2.06
C ASP A 94 8.99 -5.33 3.13
N ASP A 95 10.06 -4.84 3.74
CA ASP A 95 10.79 -5.56 4.77
C ASP A 95 9.91 -5.82 5.99
N TYR A 96 9.11 -4.85 6.40
CA TYR A 96 8.19 -5.02 7.52
C TYR A 96 7.20 -6.15 7.25
N TRP A 97 6.59 -6.16 6.06
CA TRP A 97 5.59 -7.17 5.74
C TRP A 97 6.20 -8.53 5.43
N GLU A 98 7.43 -8.57 4.94
CA GLU A 98 8.16 -9.83 4.79
C GLU A 98 8.38 -10.48 6.15
N GLU A 99 8.77 -9.70 7.16
CA GLU A 99 8.92 -10.20 8.52
C GLU A 99 7.60 -10.71 9.08
N MET A 100 6.51 -9.98 8.83
CA MET A 100 5.18 -10.43 9.28
C MET A 100 4.77 -11.73 8.61
N TYR A 101 5.08 -11.89 7.33
CA TYR A 101 4.82 -13.15 6.62
C TYR A 101 5.58 -14.31 7.25
N LYS A 102 6.85 -14.10 7.55
CA LYS A 102 7.67 -15.14 8.17
C LYS A 102 7.16 -15.55 9.55
N CYS A 103 6.51 -14.64 10.25
CA CYS A 103 5.91 -14.94 11.55
C CYS A 103 4.66 -15.82 11.47
N LEU A 104 4.09 -16.01 10.28
CA LEU A 104 2.92 -16.86 10.08
C LEU A 104 3.28 -18.35 10.04
N SER A 105 4.52 -18.68 9.82
CA SER A 105 4.95 -20.07 9.67
C SER A 105 5.44 -20.69 10.97
#